data_f38d7269219f2bfa9c6c02dc6f3f69ed
#
_entry.id   f38d7269219f2bfa9c6c02dc6f3f69ed
#
_cell.length_a   1.000
_cell.length_b   1.000
_cell.length_c   1.000
_cell.angle_alpha   90.00
_cell.angle_beta   90.00
_cell.angle_gamma   90.00
#
_symmetry.space_group_name_H-M   'P 1'
#
loop_
_entity.id
_entity.type
_entity.pdbx_description
1 polymer ?
#
loop_
_entity_poly.entity_id
_entity_poly.type
_entity_poly.pdbx_seq_one_letter_code
_entity_poly.pdbx_strand_id
1 'polypeptide(L)'
;MSSSTAAMLLSCSLVLGVSGCSTLPKQIEHPVQMAFETPTEHTHLAQIVLPLREKNPQLTGYRVLYDPLEALSARLYLIDKAEETLDLQYYIWDNDKIGALALHSIIRAADRGVKVRLLVDDNNAKKMEGIYLALDQHSNIDVKLYNPYRFRKYRAMDMVLDLKRINRRMHNKSFIADNQIALIGGRNMSNQYYNVSDSYQFSDVDVMLVGSASDEIIHSFDEYWNDDYAYSVKQLVNPQQHHLRYESLKQQLEDHSAEVAVQNYLNLATRSQAIEQWFNHKIQFDWVKAEVVKDSPSKIKDRAPKEELLNFQLLSHLEKPTESVDIISAYFVPEESGADRLKQLANDGVQVRVLTNSYKANDVPLVHAFYAKYRQDLLEHDVELYEFLYAPEAKHLNSNTEELSKKAKVSLKGLSRSSLHAKLMALDEKQVFIGSFNFDPRSAYLNSEIGVLLNSPTLARSVHQTMDANLSKYAYRLVLDAQNNINWRVVNSKGEERVFVKEPKMKWYEKAAMKIISWLPIEGFM
;
A
#
# COMPACT_ATOMS: atom_id res chain seq x y z
N MET A 1 36.24 22.93 46.09
CA MET A 1 35.13 22.76 45.13
C MET A 1 35.22 21.33 44.62
N SER A 2 34.23 20.52 44.97
CA SER A 2 34.30 19.06 44.78
C SER A 2 34.10 18.66 43.31
N SER A 3 34.70 17.54 42.91
CA SER A 3 34.65 16.93 41.58
C SER A 3 33.24 16.70 41.05
N SER A 4 32.23 16.69 41.88
CA SER A 4 30.81 16.53 41.55
C SER A 4 30.21 17.75 40.86
N THR A 5 30.67 18.99 41.17
CA THR A 5 30.17 20.22 40.56
C THR A 5 30.72 20.42 39.13
N ALA A 6 31.94 19.92 38.86
CA ALA A 6 32.52 19.97 37.52
C ALA A 6 31.86 18.98 36.56
N ALA A 7 31.49 17.78 37.04
CA ALA A 7 30.76 16.78 36.24
C ALA A 7 29.32 17.22 35.90
N MET A 8 28.67 17.91 36.83
CA MET A 8 27.30 18.43 36.62
C MET A 8 27.29 19.63 35.67
N LEU A 9 28.31 20.48 35.67
CA LEU A 9 28.47 21.58 34.72
C LEU A 9 28.85 21.10 33.32
N LEU A 10 29.64 20.00 33.22
CA LEU A 10 29.98 19.41 31.93
C LEU A 10 28.77 18.71 31.28
N SER A 11 27.92 18.04 32.07
CA SER A 11 26.67 17.45 31.54
C SER A 11 25.64 18.50 31.13
N CYS A 12 25.51 19.60 31.84
CA CYS A 12 24.67 20.73 31.42
C CYS A 12 25.19 21.44 30.16
N SER A 13 26.51 21.56 30.01
CA SER A 13 27.12 22.17 28.82
C SER A 13 26.98 21.29 27.57
N LEU A 14 26.97 19.96 27.71
CA LEU A 14 26.71 19.03 26.61
C LEU A 14 25.26 19.07 26.15
N VAL A 15 24.31 19.28 27.07
CA VAL A 15 22.87 19.40 26.73
C VAL A 15 22.56 20.75 26.07
N LEU A 16 23.26 21.82 26.45
CA LEU A 16 23.09 23.14 25.83
C LEU A 16 23.77 23.27 24.45
N GLY A 17 24.76 22.45 24.16
CA GLY A 17 25.42 22.40 22.84
C GLY A 17 24.61 21.71 21.75
N VAL A 18 23.56 20.96 22.10
CA VAL A 18 22.66 20.28 21.14
C VAL A 18 21.45 21.14 20.76
N SER A 19 21.24 22.29 21.40
CA SER A 19 20.21 23.25 21.04
C SER A 19 20.50 24.06 19.77
N GLY A 20 21.44 23.63 18.94
CA GLY A 20 21.54 24.08 17.56
C GLY A 20 20.29 23.65 16.81
N CYS A 21 19.39 24.59 16.62
CA CYS A 21 18.05 24.46 16.05
C CYS A 21 18.05 23.63 14.76
N SER A 22 17.81 22.32 14.82
CA SER A 22 17.34 21.60 13.65
C SER A 22 15.82 21.72 13.62
N THR A 23 15.35 22.87 13.23
CA THR A 23 13.98 23.06 12.74
C THR A 23 13.94 22.62 11.28
N LEU A 24 12.80 22.14 10.83
CA LEU A 24 12.57 21.98 9.38
C LEU A 24 12.84 23.34 8.71
N PRO A 25 13.40 23.35 7.49
CA PRO A 25 13.56 24.59 6.74
C PRO A 25 12.23 25.34 6.66
N LYS A 26 12.27 26.68 6.67
CA LYS A 26 11.05 27.46 6.38
C LYS A 26 10.58 27.07 4.99
N GLN A 27 9.29 26.74 4.87
CA GLN A 27 8.67 26.53 3.57
C GLN A 27 8.90 27.75 2.67
N ILE A 28 9.37 27.51 1.46
CA ILE A 28 9.41 28.54 0.43
C ILE A 28 7.99 28.59 -0.14
N GLU A 29 7.39 29.77 -0.13
CA GLU A 29 6.10 29.97 -0.79
C GLU A 29 6.25 29.63 -2.28
N HIS A 30 5.56 28.62 -2.72
CA HIS A 30 5.43 28.26 -4.13
C HIS A 30 3.99 28.53 -4.57
N PRO A 31 3.77 28.88 -5.83
CA PRO A 31 2.42 28.90 -6.39
C PRO A 31 1.74 27.54 -6.15
N VAL A 32 0.47 27.58 -5.79
CA VAL A 32 -0.35 26.37 -5.73
C VAL A 32 -0.38 25.77 -7.13
N GLN A 33 -0.16 24.47 -7.23
CA GLN A 33 -0.18 23.73 -8.50
C GLN A 33 -1.37 22.78 -8.48
N MET A 34 -2.31 22.98 -9.37
CA MET A 34 -3.47 22.12 -9.52
C MET A 34 -3.37 21.31 -10.81
N ALA A 35 -3.67 20.03 -10.75
CA ALA A 35 -3.58 19.12 -11.90
C ALA A 35 -4.44 19.59 -13.08
N PHE A 36 -5.67 20.02 -12.80
CA PHE A 36 -6.61 20.47 -13.82
C PHE A 36 -6.29 21.86 -14.43
N GLU A 37 -5.26 22.56 -13.98
CA GLU A 37 -4.74 23.75 -14.66
C GLU A 37 -3.96 23.40 -15.94
N THR A 38 -3.53 22.14 -16.09
CA THR A 38 -2.91 21.64 -17.31
C THR A 38 -3.98 21.00 -18.19
N PRO A 39 -4.28 21.55 -19.39
CA PRO A 39 -5.23 20.95 -20.33
C PRO A 39 -4.72 19.59 -20.82
N THR A 40 -5.55 18.57 -20.71
CA THR A 40 -5.18 17.18 -21.08
C THR A 40 -6.20 16.53 -22.03
N GLU A 41 -7.22 17.25 -22.46
CA GLU A 41 -8.33 16.72 -23.29
C GLU A 41 -7.86 16.28 -24.68
N HIS A 42 -6.74 16.80 -25.15
CA HIS A 42 -6.14 16.48 -26.46
C HIS A 42 -5.25 15.25 -26.44
N THR A 43 -4.87 14.75 -25.23
CA THR A 43 -3.93 13.65 -25.09
C THR A 43 -4.49 12.32 -25.62
N HIS A 44 -3.59 11.42 -25.96
CA HIS A 44 -3.96 10.07 -26.40
C HIS A 44 -4.83 9.34 -25.35
N LEU A 45 -4.49 9.47 -24.05
CA LEU A 45 -5.28 8.87 -22.98
C LEU A 45 -6.67 9.47 -22.88
N ALA A 46 -6.81 10.79 -23.07
CA ALA A 46 -8.10 11.47 -23.10
C ALA A 46 -8.97 11.00 -24.29
N GLN A 47 -8.39 10.85 -25.48
CA GLN A 47 -9.12 10.35 -26.65
C GLN A 47 -9.72 8.95 -26.43
N ILE A 48 -9.11 8.13 -25.58
CA ILE A 48 -9.64 6.82 -25.21
C ILE A 48 -10.70 6.94 -24.11
N VAL A 49 -10.45 7.74 -23.07
CA VAL A 49 -11.25 7.79 -21.85
C VAL A 49 -12.49 8.65 -21.97
N LEU A 50 -12.39 9.84 -22.58
CA LEU A 50 -13.50 10.80 -22.63
C LEU A 50 -14.76 10.24 -23.32
N PRO A 51 -14.69 9.54 -24.47
CA PRO A 51 -15.89 8.93 -25.07
C PRO A 51 -16.55 7.86 -24.21
N LEU A 52 -15.76 7.20 -23.33
CA LEU A 52 -16.30 6.22 -22.39
C LEU A 52 -16.98 6.91 -21.20
N ARG A 53 -16.40 8.01 -20.71
CA ARG A 53 -17.00 8.84 -19.64
C ARG A 53 -18.32 9.48 -20.08
N GLU A 54 -18.38 9.99 -21.31
CA GLU A 54 -19.60 10.59 -21.87
C GLU A 54 -20.77 9.59 -21.95
N LYS A 55 -20.47 8.32 -22.23
CA LYS A 55 -21.47 7.24 -22.24
C LYS A 55 -21.91 6.80 -20.85
N ASN A 56 -21.10 7.09 -19.83
CA ASN A 56 -21.30 6.65 -18.45
C ASN A 56 -21.17 7.84 -17.48
N PRO A 57 -21.98 8.88 -17.62
CA PRO A 57 -21.86 10.08 -16.79
C PRO A 57 -22.07 9.74 -15.30
N GLN A 58 -21.28 10.35 -14.44
CA GLN A 58 -21.30 10.16 -12.98
C GLN A 58 -20.95 8.74 -12.49
N LEU A 59 -20.56 7.84 -13.39
CA LEU A 59 -20.05 6.53 -13.02
C LEU A 59 -18.52 6.52 -13.04
N THR A 60 -17.98 5.53 -12.35
CA THR A 60 -16.56 5.19 -12.38
C THR A 60 -16.36 3.91 -13.17
N GLY A 61 -15.53 3.98 -14.20
CA GLY A 61 -15.00 2.81 -14.86
C GLY A 61 -13.84 2.27 -14.05
N TYR A 62 -13.87 1.00 -13.69
CA TYR A 62 -12.79 0.37 -12.93
C TYR A 62 -12.28 -0.90 -13.59
N ARG A 63 -11.01 -1.22 -13.30
CA ARG A 63 -10.39 -2.51 -13.60
C ARG A 63 -9.42 -2.89 -12.49
N VAL A 64 -9.60 -4.09 -11.92
CA VAL A 64 -8.75 -4.58 -10.85
C VAL A 64 -7.49 -5.25 -11.42
N LEU A 65 -6.34 -4.91 -10.86
CA LEU A 65 -5.02 -5.39 -11.24
C LEU A 65 -4.49 -6.36 -10.16
N TYR A 66 -4.83 -7.64 -10.28
CA TYR A 66 -4.40 -8.67 -9.33
C TYR A 66 -2.98 -9.16 -9.63
N ASP A 67 -2.68 -9.37 -10.92
CA ASP A 67 -1.38 -9.88 -11.33
C ASP A 67 -0.30 -8.81 -11.21
N PRO A 68 0.83 -9.07 -10.51
CA PRO A 68 1.89 -8.10 -10.33
C PRO A 68 2.53 -7.63 -11.64
N LEU A 69 2.65 -8.53 -12.62
CA LEU A 69 3.20 -8.20 -13.92
C LEU A 69 2.26 -7.28 -14.71
N GLU A 70 0.95 -7.56 -14.66
CA GLU A 70 -0.09 -6.71 -15.23
C GLU A 70 -0.08 -5.31 -14.57
N ALA A 71 0.03 -5.25 -13.25
CA ALA A 71 0.07 -4.00 -12.50
C ALA A 71 1.29 -3.12 -12.83
N LEU A 72 2.47 -3.73 -13.07
CA LEU A 72 3.64 -2.99 -13.54
C LEU A 72 3.48 -2.55 -14.99
N SER A 73 3.06 -3.47 -15.85
CA SER A 73 2.87 -3.19 -17.28
C SER A 73 1.88 -2.04 -17.52
N ALA A 74 0.80 -1.99 -16.73
CA ALA A 74 -0.15 -0.87 -16.76
C ALA A 74 0.55 0.46 -16.45
N ARG A 75 1.38 0.52 -15.41
CA ARG A 75 2.13 1.74 -15.06
C ARG A 75 3.13 2.14 -16.13
N LEU A 76 3.94 1.19 -16.62
CA LEU A 76 4.93 1.46 -17.67
C LEU A 76 4.26 1.94 -18.97
N TYR A 77 3.14 1.33 -19.33
CA TYR A 77 2.36 1.78 -20.48
C TYR A 77 1.82 3.20 -20.30
N LEU A 78 1.22 3.49 -19.15
CA LEU A 78 0.70 4.84 -18.87
C LEU A 78 1.82 5.89 -18.87
N ILE A 79 3.02 5.57 -18.37
CA ILE A 79 4.19 6.45 -18.46
C ILE A 79 4.60 6.67 -19.92
N ASP A 80 4.58 5.62 -20.74
CA ASP A 80 4.94 5.71 -22.16
C ASP A 80 3.92 6.54 -22.96
N LYS A 81 2.64 6.46 -22.60
CA LYS A 81 1.53 7.14 -23.31
C LYS A 81 1.16 8.49 -22.74
N ALA A 82 1.67 8.87 -21.58
CA ALA A 82 1.48 10.20 -21.04
C ALA A 82 2.11 11.26 -21.97
N GLU A 83 1.35 12.33 -22.22
CA GLU A 83 1.73 13.44 -23.11
C GLU A 83 1.88 14.75 -22.34
N GLU A 84 1.13 14.95 -21.24
CA GLU A 84 1.13 16.20 -20.47
C GLU A 84 1.59 16.03 -19.03
N THR A 85 1.00 15.11 -18.27
CA THR A 85 1.24 15.02 -16.82
C THR A 85 1.38 13.60 -16.29
N LEU A 86 2.26 13.46 -15.27
CA LEU A 86 2.37 12.26 -14.42
C LEU A 86 2.45 12.70 -12.97
N ASP A 87 1.47 12.31 -12.15
CA ASP A 87 1.43 12.57 -10.72
C ASP A 87 1.55 11.27 -9.94
N LEU A 88 2.59 11.17 -9.14
CA LEU A 88 3.03 9.92 -8.53
C LEU A 88 3.19 10.11 -7.02
N GLN A 89 2.37 9.41 -6.23
CA GLN A 89 2.39 9.46 -4.76
C GLN A 89 2.67 8.06 -4.21
N TYR A 90 3.75 7.90 -3.43
CA TYR A 90 4.13 6.60 -2.88
C TYR A 90 4.69 6.71 -1.46
N TYR A 91 4.45 5.66 -0.66
CA TYR A 91 5.07 5.50 0.64
C TYR A 91 6.51 4.98 0.53
N ILE A 92 6.75 4.00 -0.37
CA ILE A 92 8.08 3.44 -0.64
C ILE A 92 8.38 3.49 -2.13
N TRP A 93 9.58 3.99 -2.45
CA TRP A 93 10.20 3.84 -3.74
C TRP A 93 11.64 3.37 -3.52
N ASP A 94 11.97 2.15 -3.92
CA ASP A 94 13.28 1.57 -3.70
C ASP A 94 14.21 1.72 -4.92
N ASN A 95 15.53 1.76 -4.64
CA ASN A 95 16.55 1.69 -5.67
C ASN A 95 16.85 0.21 -6.01
N ASP A 96 15.86 -0.46 -6.56
CA ASP A 96 15.94 -1.84 -7.02
C ASP A 96 15.53 -1.96 -8.50
N LYS A 97 15.45 -3.18 -9.04
CA LYS A 97 15.18 -3.38 -10.47
C LYS A 97 13.89 -2.71 -10.94
N ILE A 98 12.82 -2.81 -10.16
CA ILE A 98 11.51 -2.22 -10.50
C ILE A 98 11.52 -0.71 -10.31
N GLY A 99 12.04 -0.24 -9.18
CA GLY A 99 12.12 1.21 -8.93
C GLY A 99 13.00 1.92 -9.96
N ALA A 100 14.15 1.34 -10.33
CA ALA A 100 15.04 1.87 -11.36
C ALA A 100 14.39 1.85 -12.75
N LEU A 101 13.70 0.77 -13.12
CA LEU A 101 12.97 0.65 -14.40
C LEU A 101 11.88 1.72 -14.53
N ALA A 102 11.11 1.93 -13.46
CA ALA A 102 10.06 2.96 -13.46
C ALA A 102 10.68 4.37 -13.56
N LEU A 103 11.79 4.67 -12.85
CA LEU A 103 12.49 5.94 -12.96
C LEU A 103 13.06 6.18 -14.36
N HIS A 104 13.62 5.16 -15.00
CA HIS A 104 14.06 5.24 -16.40
C HIS A 104 12.90 5.63 -17.33
N SER A 105 11.74 4.99 -17.17
CA SER A 105 10.56 5.30 -17.97
C SER A 105 10.04 6.72 -17.71
N ILE A 106 10.07 7.19 -16.46
CA ILE A 106 9.69 8.55 -16.06
C ILE A 106 10.63 9.59 -16.69
N ILE A 107 11.95 9.36 -16.66
CA ILE A 107 12.92 10.25 -17.32
C ILE A 107 12.61 10.37 -18.81
N ARG A 108 12.34 9.25 -19.48
CA ARG A 108 11.96 9.26 -20.91
C ARG A 108 10.66 10.04 -21.16
N ALA A 109 9.69 9.97 -20.27
CA ALA A 109 8.48 10.77 -20.38
C ALA A 109 8.79 12.27 -20.19
N ALA A 110 9.58 12.62 -19.20
CA ALA A 110 10.03 14.00 -18.96
C ALA A 110 10.83 14.57 -20.12
N ASP A 111 11.72 13.77 -20.75
CA ASP A 111 12.46 14.13 -21.98
C ASP A 111 11.53 14.43 -23.17
N ARG A 112 10.32 13.80 -23.21
CA ARG A 112 9.27 14.12 -24.21
C ARG A 112 8.49 15.39 -23.89
N GLY A 113 8.65 15.98 -22.72
CA GLY A 113 7.97 17.19 -22.27
C GLY A 113 6.92 16.97 -21.18
N VAL A 114 6.66 15.72 -20.78
CA VAL A 114 5.67 15.40 -19.73
C VAL A 114 6.11 16.00 -18.40
N LYS A 115 5.22 16.71 -17.72
CA LYS A 115 5.44 17.25 -16.38
C LYS A 115 5.22 16.17 -15.34
N VAL A 116 6.23 15.91 -14.53
CA VAL A 116 6.21 14.86 -13.51
C VAL A 116 6.25 15.48 -12.12
N ARG A 117 5.27 15.16 -11.30
CA ARG A 117 5.26 15.47 -9.87
C ARG A 117 5.41 14.14 -9.09
N LEU A 118 6.55 13.98 -8.41
CA LEU A 118 6.84 12.80 -7.59
C LEU A 118 6.81 13.16 -6.10
N LEU A 119 5.82 12.67 -5.39
CA LEU A 119 5.63 12.85 -3.95
C LEU A 119 5.89 11.54 -3.21
N VAL A 120 6.91 11.50 -2.35
CA VAL A 120 7.29 10.30 -1.61
C VAL A 120 7.33 10.59 -0.11
N ASP A 121 6.84 9.66 0.73
CA ASP A 121 7.02 9.76 2.17
C ASP A 121 8.50 9.66 2.56
N ASP A 122 8.97 10.54 3.44
CA ASP A 122 10.40 10.61 3.80
C ASP A 122 10.90 9.42 4.62
N ASN A 123 10.01 8.57 5.15
CA ASN A 123 10.42 7.48 6.03
C ASN A 123 11.46 6.55 5.38
N ASN A 124 11.24 6.17 4.13
CA ASN A 124 12.12 5.28 3.37
C ASN A 124 13.04 6.03 2.37
N ALA A 125 12.95 7.36 2.29
CA ALA A 125 13.62 8.14 1.26
C ALA A 125 15.15 8.28 1.43
N LYS A 126 15.71 7.94 2.60
CA LYS A 126 17.15 8.18 2.91
C LYS A 126 18.11 7.60 1.86
N LYS A 127 17.84 6.39 1.37
CA LYS A 127 18.68 5.73 0.35
C LYS A 127 18.51 6.32 -1.04
N MET A 128 17.42 7.06 -1.25
CA MET A 128 17.04 7.66 -2.53
C MET A 128 17.40 9.13 -2.63
N GLU A 129 17.89 9.78 -1.58
CA GLU A 129 18.15 11.24 -1.54
C GLU A 129 18.97 11.75 -2.72
N GLY A 130 20.06 11.06 -3.06
CA GLY A 130 20.92 11.41 -4.20
C GLY A 130 20.21 11.26 -5.55
N ILE A 131 19.39 10.21 -5.69
CA ILE A 131 18.59 9.95 -6.90
C ILE A 131 17.52 11.03 -7.05
N TYR A 132 16.78 11.33 -5.97
CA TYR A 132 15.75 12.37 -5.99
C TYR A 132 16.31 13.76 -6.31
N LEU A 133 17.49 14.11 -5.75
CA LEU A 133 18.18 15.35 -6.10
C LEU A 133 18.62 15.38 -7.57
N ALA A 134 19.05 14.26 -8.12
CA ALA A 134 19.46 14.18 -9.53
C ALA A 134 18.23 14.28 -10.45
N LEU A 135 17.13 13.61 -10.14
CA LEU A 135 15.86 13.72 -10.89
C LEU A 135 15.34 15.17 -10.92
N ASP A 136 15.39 15.86 -9.78
CA ASP A 136 14.89 17.23 -9.60
C ASP A 136 15.79 18.29 -10.29
N GLN A 137 16.88 17.88 -10.98
CA GLN A 137 17.65 18.73 -11.89
C GLN A 137 16.98 18.83 -13.29
N HIS A 138 16.11 17.89 -13.64
CA HIS A 138 15.37 17.95 -14.89
C HIS A 138 14.22 18.97 -14.81
N SER A 139 14.06 19.82 -15.85
CA SER A 139 13.08 20.93 -15.87
C SER A 139 11.62 20.49 -15.78
N ASN A 140 11.33 19.24 -16.12
CA ASN A 140 9.99 18.69 -16.13
C ASN A 140 9.76 17.66 -14.99
N ILE A 141 10.66 17.55 -14.01
CA ILE A 141 10.51 16.65 -12.87
C ILE A 141 10.64 17.44 -11.57
N ASP A 142 9.58 17.49 -10.79
CA ASP A 142 9.56 18.03 -9.44
C ASP A 142 9.47 16.88 -8.42
N VAL A 143 10.36 16.87 -7.43
CA VAL A 143 10.37 15.85 -6.38
C VAL A 143 10.14 16.49 -5.01
N LYS A 144 9.11 16.01 -4.31
CA LYS A 144 8.83 16.43 -2.93
C LYS A 144 8.88 15.23 -1.98
N LEU A 145 9.40 15.47 -0.77
CA LEU A 145 9.39 14.53 0.35
C LEU A 145 8.33 14.96 1.36
N TYR A 146 7.44 14.03 1.71
CA TYR A 146 6.35 14.29 2.63
C TYR A 146 6.72 13.96 4.07
N ASN A 147 6.33 14.84 4.99
CA ASN A 147 6.57 14.75 6.44
C ASN A 147 8.03 14.40 6.80
N PRO A 148 9.01 15.26 6.43
CA PRO A 148 10.42 14.94 6.50
C PRO A 148 10.97 14.89 7.93
N TYR A 149 12.01 14.08 8.12
CA TYR A 149 12.82 14.09 9.33
C TYR A 149 13.62 15.39 9.43
N ARG A 150 13.66 15.98 10.62
CA ARG A 150 14.47 17.18 10.92
C ARG A 150 15.96 16.86 10.93
N PHE A 151 16.31 15.75 11.60
CA PHE A 151 17.69 15.30 11.73
C PHE A 151 18.06 14.30 10.62
N ARG A 152 18.28 14.80 9.38
CA ARG A 152 18.55 13.95 8.21
C ARG A 152 19.63 12.90 8.45
N LYS A 153 20.75 13.31 9.11
CA LYS A 153 21.86 12.40 9.41
C LYS A 153 21.54 11.41 10.53
N TYR A 154 20.83 11.87 11.55
CA TYR A 154 20.54 11.11 12.77
C TYR A 154 19.03 11.00 13.01
N ARG A 155 18.30 10.36 12.09
CA ARG A 155 16.82 10.27 12.11
C ARG A 155 16.25 9.69 13.42
N ALA A 156 17.03 8.85 14.14
CA ALA A 156 16.65 8.34 15.44
C ALA A 156 16.43 9.45 16.49
N MET A 157 17.02 10.65 16.32
CA MET A 157 16.76 11.77 17.22
C MET A 157 15.33 12.29 17.11
N ASP A 158 14.75 12.26 15.91
CA ASP A 158 13.34 12.63 15.70
C ASP A 158 12.39 11.64 16.42
N MET A 159 12.78 10.35 16.53
CA MET A 159 12.00 9.36 17.28
C MET A 159 11.91 9.69 18.78
N VAL A 160 12.87 10.46 19.31
CA VAL A 160 12.85 10.90 20.72
C VAL A 160 12.24 12.29 20.88
N LEU A 161 12.54 13.19 19.95
CA LEU A 161 12.22 14.62 20.10
C LEU A 161 10.92 15.04 19.40
N ASP A 162 10.44 14.24 18.43
CA ASP A 162 9.28 14.57 17.59
C ASP A 162 8.45 13.35 17.17
N LEU A 163 8.40 12.34 18.05
CA LEU A 163 7.72 11.06 17.78
C LEU A 163 6.28 11.27 17.31
N LYS A 164 5.56 12.22 17.93
CA LYS A 164 4.15 12.48 17.61
C LYS A 164 3.95 12.81 16.13
N ARG A 165 4.83 13.60 15.52
CA ARG A 165 4.75 13.97 14.11
C ARG A 165 5.29 12.85 13.22
N ILE A 166 6.51 12.36 13.49
CA ILE A 166 7.17 11.41 12.58
C ILE A 166 6.59 9.99 12.62
N ASN A 167 5.79 9.65 13.65
CA ASN A 167 5.07 8.39 13.69
C ASN A 167 3.85 8.38 12.76
N ARG A 168 3.42 9.53 12.24
CA ARG A 168 2.34 9.68 11.28
C ARG A 168 2.92 9.73 9.87
N ARG A 169 2.51 8.85 8.97
CA ARG A 169 3.12 8.73 7.65
C ARG A 169 2.07 8.83 6.53
N MET A 170 2.48 9.40 5.42
CA MET A 170 1.69 9.38 4.19
C MET A 170 1.77 7.98 3.57
N HIS A 171 0.72 7.17 3.77
CA HIS A 171 0.67 5.81 3.27
C HIS A 171 -0.19 5.66 2.01
N ASN A 172 -0.73 6.75 1.49
CA ASN A 172 -1.41 6.83 0.20
C ASN A 172 -0.50 6.34 -0.92
N LYS A 173 -1.09 5.66 -1.90
CA LYS A 173 -0.42 5.26 -3.14
C LYS A 173 -1.34 5.59 -4.28
N SER A 174 -0.93 6.56 -5.09
CA SER A 174 -1.64 6.93 -6.31
C SER A 174 -0.67 7.14 -7.47
N PHE A 175 -1.13 6.80 -8.65
CA PHE A 175 -0.45 6.99 -9.91
C PHE A 175 -1.46 7.55 -10.89
N ILE A 176 -1.21 8.73 -11.43
CA ILE A 176 -2.14 9.45 -12.30
C ILE A 176 -1.43 9.83 -13.59
N ALA A 177 -2.07 9.58 -14.74
CA ALA A 177 -1.56 9.92 -16.06
C ALA A 177 -2.54 10.83 -16.80
N ASP A 178 -2.03 11.96 -17.29
CA ASP A 178 -2.74 12.98 -18.06
C ASP A 178 -4.10 13.41 -17.47
N ASN A 179 -4.24 13.39 -16.15
CA ASN A 179 -5.51 13.66 -15.45
C ASN A 179 -6.71 12.83 -15.96
N GLN A 180 -6.46 11.69 -16.62
CA GLN A 180 -7.50 10.85 -17.19
C GLN A 180 -7.66 9.52 -16.48
N ILE A 181 -6.53 8.91 -16.09
CA ILE A 181 -6.50 7.56 -15.50
C ILE A 181 -5.76 7.63 -14.17
N ALA A 182 -6.39 7.10 -13.13
CA ALA A 182 -5.78 6.95 -11.81
C ALA A 182 -5.65 5.47 -11.43
N LEU A 183 -4.54 5.10 -10.80
CA LEU A 183 -4.35 3.81 -10.14
C LEU A 183 -4.14 4.05 -8.66
N ILE A 184 -4.86 3.29 -7.83
CA ILE A 184 -4.64 3.23 -6.37
C ILE A 184 -4.58 1.78 -5.91
N GLY A 185 -4.07 1.52 -4.71
CA GLY A 185 -4.00 0.18 -4.13
C GLY A 185 -2.94 0.05 -3.06
N GLY A 186 -2.43 -1.16 -2.86
CA GLY A 186 -1.43 -1.43 -1.83
C GLY A 186 0.02 -1.42 -2.31
N ARG A 187 0.29 -1.53 -3.63
CA ARG A 187 1.65 -1.69 -4.17
C ARG A 187 2.50 -0.44 -4.07
N ASN A 188 3.71 -0.59 -3.52
CA ASN A 188 4.79 0.39 -3.63
C ASN A 188 5.67 0.09 -4.86
N MET A 189 6.63 0.98 -5.16
CA MET A 189 7.59 0.81 -6.26
C MET A 189 8.85 0.10 -5.76
N SER A 190 8.77 -1.23 -5.66
CA SER A 190 9.87 -2.10 -5.21
C SER A 190 9.67 -3.53 -5.72
N ASN A 191 10.78 -4.27 -5.91
CA ASN A 191 10.82 -5.65 -6.39
C ASN A 191 9.85 -6.60 -5.67
N GLN A 192 9.61 -6.36 -4.38
CA GLN A 192 8.76 -7.20 -3.54
C GLN A 192 7.30 -7.22 -4.00
N TYR A 193 6.83 -6.15 -4.63
CA TYR A 193 5.43 -6.02 -5.08
C TYR A 193 5.17 -6.55 -6.49
N TYR A 194 6.24 -6.88 -7.25
CA TYR A 194 6.13 -7.25 -8.67
C TYR A 194 6.78 -8.61 -9.01
N ASN A 195 6.91 -9.49 -8.03
CA ASN A 195 7.46 -10.84 -8.18
C ASN A 195 8.90 -10.90 -8.72
N VAL A 196 9.72 -9.90 -8.44
CA VAL A 196 11.14 -9.81 -8.89
C VAL A 196 12.11 -10.04 -7.72
N SER A 197 11.63 -10.05 -6.49
CA SER A 197 12.47 -10.32 -5.31
C SER A 197 12.81 -11.81 -5.18
N ASP A 198 14.07 -12.12 -4.88
CA ASP A 198 14.52 -13.50 -4.62
C ASP A 198 14.19 -13.97 -3.20
N SER A 199 13.94 -13.04 -2.26
CA SER A 199 13.80 -13.34 -0.83
C SER A 199 12.36 -13.26 -0.32
N TYR A 200 11.68 -12.18 -0.57
CA TYR A 200 10.36 -11.88 -0.01
C TYR A 200 9.48 -11.21 -1.06
N GLN A 201 8.23 -11.63 -1.17
CA GLN A 201 7.31 -11.08 -2.15
C GLN A 201 5.96 -10.78 -1.50
N PHE A 202 5.32 -9.70 -1.93
CA PHE A 202 4.01 -9.30 -1.47
C PHE A 202 2.92 -9.66 -2.50
N SER A 203 1.82 -10.19 -1.96
CA SER A 203 0.58 -10.38 -2.71
C SER A 203 -0.34 -9.20 -2.46
N ASP A 204 -0.57 -8.41 -3.48
CA ASP A 204 -1.29 -7.14 -3.37
C ASP A 204 -2.28 -6.92 -4.52
N VAL A 205 -3.17 -5.93 -4.36
CA VAL A 205 -4.20 -5.57 -5.33
C VAL A 205 -4.18 -4.08 -5.57
N ASP A 206 -4.24 -3.69 -6.85
CA ASP A 206 -4.49 -2.32 -7.27
C ASP A 206 -5.77 -2.24 -8.11
N VAL A 207 -6.29 -1.05 -8.28
CA VAL A 207 -7.40 -0.76 -9.17
C VAL A 207 -7.07 0.44 -10.06
N MET A 208 -7.33 0.28 -11.36
CA MET A 208 -7.29 1.35 -12.35
C MET A 208 -8.68 1.95 -12.45
N LEU A 209 -8.77 3.27 -12.45
CA LEU A 209 -9.99 4.04 -12.35
C LEU A 209 -10.03 5.14 -13.42
N VAL A 210 -11.21 5.35 -13.97
CA VAL A 210 -11.53 6.47 -14.86
C VAL A 210 -12.89 7.05 -14.46
N GLY A 211 -13.13 8.32 -14.74
CA GLY A 211 -14.40 8.99 -14.40
C GLY A 211 -14.37 9.63 -13.01
N SER A 212 -15.52 9.66 -12.30
CA SER A 212 -15.68 10.48 -11.09
C SER A 212 -14.67 10.16 -10.00
N ALA A 213 -14.41 8.89 -9.71
CA ALA A 213 -13.42 8.52 -8.70
C ALA A 213 -11.98 8.91 -9.10
N SER A 214 -11.65 8.87 -10.40
CA SER A 214 -10.35 9.36 -10.88
C SER A 214 -10.17 10.83 -10.58
N ASP A 215 -11.19 11.65 -10.82
CA ASP A 215 -11.15 13.10 -10.57
C ASP A 215 -10.94 13.40 -9.06
N GLU A 216 -11.59 12.65 -8.17
CA GLU A 216 -11.40 12.79 -6.72
C GLU A 216 -9.99 12.38 -6.25
N ILE A 217 -9.38 11.37 -6.88
CA ILE A 217 -8.00 10.95 -6.58
C ILE A 217 -7.01 12.02 -7.02
N ILE A 218 -7.25 12.66 -8.17
CA ILE A 218 -6.44 13.79 -8.67
C ILE A 218 -6.48 14.95 -7.68
N HIS A 219 -7.67 15.34 -7.21
CA HIS A 219 -7.80 16.36 -6.16
C HIS A 219 -7.09 15.97 -4.87
N SER A 220 -7.17 14.69 -4.47
CA SER A 220 -6.45 14.20 -3.29
C SER A 220 -4.93 14.35 -3.44
N PHE A 221 -4.39 14.05 -4.62
CA PHE A 221 -2.97 14.25 -4.89
C PHE A 221 -2.58 15.73 -4.73
N ASP A 222 -3.36 16.65 -5.30
CA ASP A 222 -3.11 18.09 -5.21
C ASP A 222 -3.13 18.62 -3.77
N GLU A 223 -4.04 18.10 -2.90
CA GLU A 223 -4.07 18.42 -1.48
C GLU A 223 -2.73 18.09 -0.79
N TYR A 224 -2.17 16.90 -1.07
CA TYR A 224 -0.88 16.47 -0.50
C TYR A 224 0.31 17.19 -1.13
N TRP A 225 0.27 17.44 -2.43
CA TRP A 225 1.34 18.13 -3.15
C TRP A 225 1.54 19.57 -2.68
N ASN A 226 0.43 20.27 -2.37
CA ASN A 226 0.44 21.66 -1.92
C ASN A 226 0.48 21.80 -0.39
N ASP A 227 0.57 20.70 0.35
CA ASP A 227 0.57 20.73 1.81
C ASP A 227 1.89 21.24 2.40
N ASP A 228 1.83 21.88 3.58
CA ASP A 228 2.99 22.41 4.30
C ASP A 228 4.03 21.34 4.71
N TYR A 229 3.65 20.05 4.71
CA TYR A 229 4.57 18.95 4.99
C TYR A 229 5.19 18.34 3.73
N ALA A 230 4.86 18.84 2.54
CA ALA A 230 5.46 18.48 1.26
C ALA A 230 6.64 19.41 0.94
N TYR A 231 7.85 18.99 1.22
CA TYR A 231 9.06 19.78 0.98
C TYR A 231 9.75 19.36 -0.32
N SER A 232 10.16 20.33 -1.15
CA SER A 232 11.05 20.03 -2.25
C SER A 232 12.32 19.35 -1.73
N VAL A 233 12.79 18.35 -2.44
CA VAL A 233 14.03 17.63 -2.07
C VAL A 233 15.23 18.58 -1.96
N LYS A 234 15.29 19.63 -2.78
CA LYS A 234 16.35 20.69 -2.75
C LYS A 234 16.38 21.46 -1.43
N GLN A 235 15.25 21.57 -0.72
CA GLN A 235 15.20 22.27 0.57
C GLN A 235 15.71 21.40 1.72
N LEU A 236 15.64 20.07 1.58
CA LEU A 236 15.92 19.11 2.66
C LEU A 236 17.31 18.49 2.56
N VAL A 237 17.76 18.19 1.34
CA VAL A 237 18.94 17.40 1.08
C VAL A 237 20.07 18.30 0.62
N ASN A 238 21.20 18.25 1.32
CA ASN A 238 22.37 19.06 0.95
C ASN A 238 23.03 18.50 -0.32
N PRO A 239 23.04 19.25 -1.44
CA PRO A 239 23.65 18.78 -2.70
C PRO A 239 25.15 18.44 -2.57
N GLN A 240 25.88 19.09 -1.63
CA GLN A 240 27.30 18.82 -1.42
C GLN A 240 27.60 17.43 -0.84
N GLN A 241 26.60 16.76 -0.28
CA GLN A 241 26.71 15.39 0.25
C GLN A 241 26.39 14.33 -0.81
N HIS A 242 25.88 14.73 -1.97
CA HIS A 242 25.46 13.85 -3.05
C HIS A 242 26.07 14.33 -4.38
N HIS A 243 26.94 13.51 -4.96
CA HIS A 243 27.67 13.86 -6.20
C HIS A 243 26.98 13.34 -7.47
N LEU A 244 25.82 12.66 -7.34
CA LEU A 244 25.09 12.12 -8.47
C LEU A 244 24.46 13.27 -9.28
N ARG A 245 24.82 13.37 -10.55
CA ARG A 245 24.26 14.33 -11.51
C ARG A 245 23.18 13.65 -12.34
N TYR A 246 22.26 14.42 -12.88
CA TYR A 246 21.18 13.92 -13.73
C TYR A 246 21.69 13.04 -14.87
N GLU A 247 22.66 13.51 -15.65
CA GLU A 247 23.22 12.74 -16.78
C GLU A 247 23.82 11.40 -16.34
N SER A 248 24.50 11.38 -15.19
CA SER A 248 25.04 10.13 -14.64
C SER A 248 23.96 9.19 -14.17
N LEU A 249 22.90 9.71 -13.55
CA LEU A 249 21.73 8.91 -13.16
C LEU A 249 21.04 8.34 -14.40
N LYS A 250 20.80 9.17 -15.42
CA LYS A 250 20.17 8.75 -16.68
C LYS A 250 20.93 7.58 -17.31
N GLN A 251 22.26 7.71 -17.45
CA GLN A 251 23.10 6.64 -18.00
C GLN A 251 23.03 5.36 -17.16
N GLN A 252 23.09 5.46 -15.82
CA GLN A 252 22.97 4.29 -14.94
C GLN A 252 21.63 3.57 -15.11
N LEU A 253 20.54 4.32 -15.26
CA LEU A 253 19.20 3.75 -15.45
C LEU A 253 19.02 3.15 -16.85
N GLU A 254 19.62 3.74 -17.87
CA GLU A 254 19.69 3.18 -19.23
C GLU A 254 20.44 1.84 -19.23
N ASP A 255 21.64 1.81 -18.64
CA ASP A 255 22.44 0.58 -18.54
C ASP A 255 21.68 -0.52 -17.77
N HIS A 256 21.02 -0.15 -16.67
CA HIS A 256 20.20 -1.07 -15.90
C HIS A 256 19.00 -1.61 -16.70
N SER A 257 18.33 -0.76 -17.45
CA SER A 257 17.19 -1.17 -18.29
C SER A 257 17.61 -2.13 -19.40
N ALA A 258 18.86 -2.03 -19.87
CA ALA A 258 19.43 -2.92 -20.89
C ALA A 258 19.87 -4.30 -20.34
N GLU A 259 19.91 -4.49 -19.03
CA GLU A 259 20.25 -5.78 -18.43
C GLU A 259 19.32 -6.89 -18.92
N VAL A 260 19.89 -8.06 -19.26
CA VAL A 260 19.13 -9.22 -19.78
C VAL A 260 17.98 -9.63 -18.84
N ALA A 261 18.20 -9.60 -17.53
CA ALA A 261 17.17 -9.95 -16.56
C ALA A 261 15.99 -8.97 -16.57
N VAL A 262 16.25 -7.67 -16.72
CA VAL A 262 15.25 -6.61 -16.82
C VAL A 262 14.51 -6.71 -18.16
N GLN A 263 15.24 -6.91 -19.26
CA GLN A 263 14.65 -7.10 -20.58
C GLN A 263 13.77 -8.36 -20.66
N ASN A 264 14.19 -9.46 -20.04
CA ASN A 264 13.36 -10.67 -19.96
C ASN A 264 12.07 -10.41 -19.18
N TYR A 265 12.14 -9.63 -18.09
CA TYR A 265 10.97 -9.27 -17.30
C TYR A 265 10.04 -8.32 -18.09
N LEU A 266 10.59 -7.32 -18.78
CA LEU A 266 9.85 -6.44 -19.68
C LEU A 266 9.17 -7.22 -20.81
N ASN A 267 9.87 -8.18 -21.43
CA ASN A 267 9.29 -9.04 -22.45
C ASN A 267 8.13 -9.89 -21.92
N LEU A 268 8.17 -10.31 -20.66
CA LEU A 268 7.04 -10.98 -20.01
C LEU A 268 5.90 -10.01 -19.76
N ALA A 269 6.21 -8.77 -19.32
CA ALA A 269 5.24 -7.72 -19.08
C ALA A 269 4.51 -7.30 -20.36
N THR A 270 5.25 -7.07 -21.44
CA THR A 270 4.69 -6.68 -22.76
C THR A 270 3.98 -7.82 -23.47
N ARG A 271 4.36 -9.08 -23.22
CA ARG A 271 3.66 -10.28 -23.72
C ARG A 271 2.38 -10.60 -22.93
N SER A 272 2.10 -9.92 -21.85
CA SER A 272 0.75 -9.93 -21.31
C SER A 272 -0.16 -9.25 -22.33
N GLN A 273 -0.70 -10.03 -23.27
CA GLN A 273 -1.64 -9.59 -24.32
C GLN A 273 -2.81 -8.76 -23.77
N ALA A 274 -3.03 -8.84 -22.47
CA ALA A 274 -4.02 -8.06 -21.77
C ALA A 274 -3.79 -6.56 -21.96
N ILE A 275 -2.56 -6.05 -21.85
CA ILE A 275 -2.28 -4.60 -21.92
C ILE A 275 -2.31 -4.11 -23.37
N GLU A 276 -1.70 -4.82 -24.31
CA GLU A 276 -1.80 -4.46 -25.73
C GLU A 276 -3.26 -4.51 -26.25
N GLN A 277 -4.04 -5.49 -25.80
CA GLN A 277 -5.48 -5.57 -26.13
C GLN A 277 -6.28 -4.48 -25.46
N TRP A 278 -5.86 -4.01 -24.27
CA TRP A 278 -6.54 -2.91 -23.59
C TRP A 278 -6.42 -1.59 -24.35
N PHE A 279 -5.24 -1.33 -24.89
CA PHE A 279 -4.94 -0.04 -25.51
C PHE A 279 -5.08 -0.03 -27.05
N ASN A 280 -5.10 -1.20 -27.70
CA ASN A 280 -5.37 -1.30 -29.13
C ASN A 280 -6.88 -1.32 -29.48
N HIS A 281 -7.73 -0.52 -28.78
CA HIS A 281 -9.15 -0.22 -29.05
C HIS A 281 -10.23 -0.98 -28.26
N LYS A 282 -9.92 -1.72 -27.19
CA LYS A 282 -10.95 -2.42 -26.40
C LYS A 282 -10.67 -2.44 -24.91
N ILE A 283 -10.33 -1.30 -24.32
CA ILE A 283 -10.35 -1.20 -22.85
C ILE A 283 -11.79 -1.45 -22.41
N GLN A 284 -11.99 -2.55 -21.70
CA GLN A 284 -13.25 -2.81 -21.02
C GLN A 284 -13.07 -2.42 -19.56
N PHE A 285 -13.76 -1.36 -19.17
CA PHE A 285 -14.00 -1.01 -17.78
C PHE A 285 -15.38 -1.51 -17.38
N ASP A 286 -15.49 -2.04 -16.19
CA ASP A 286 -16.78 -2.19 -15.55
C ASP A 286 -17.20 -0.85 -14.95
N TRP A 287 -18.41 -0.38 -15.27
CA TRP A 287 -18.90 0.92 -14.87
C TRP A 287 -19.89 0.82 -13.72
N VAL A 288 -19.57 1.48 -12.61
CA VAL A 288 -20.35 1.42 -11.36
C VAL A 288 -20.39 2.77 -10.65
N LYS A 289 -21.30 2.90 -9.69
CA LYS A 289 -21.17 3.95 -8.67
C LYS A 289 -20.00 3.61 -7.77
N ALA A 290 -19.20 4.59 -7.45
CA ALA A 290 -18.03 4.45 -6.59
C ALA A 290 -17.90 5.66 -5.67
N GLU A 291 -17.36 5.42 -4.48
CA GLU A 291 -17.04 6.47 -3.51
C GLU A 291 -15.55 6.39 -3.17
N VAL A 292 -14.83 7.48 -3.34
CA VAL A 292 -13.44 7.57 -2.87
C VAL A 292 -13.46 7.92 -1.39
N VAL A 293 -12.83 7.09 -0.59
CA VAL A 293 -12.61 7.34 0.84
C VAL A 293 -11.14 7.60 1.07
N LYS A 294 -10.82 8.73 1.68
CA LYS A 294 -9.44 9.19 1.78
C LYS A 294 -9.21 10.00 3.07
N ASP A 295 -8.00 9.92 3.58
CA ASP A 295 -7.56 10.84 4.61
C ASP A 295 -6.98 12.11 3.97
N SER A 296 -7.26 13.25 4.58
CA SER A 296 -6.64 14.52 4.21
C SER A 296 -5.26 14.69 4.89
N PRO A 297 -4.41 15.62 4.43
CA PRO A 297 -3.17 16.00 5.12
C PRO A 297 -3.36 16.37 6.60
N SER A 298 -4.56 16.80 7.00
CA SER A 298 -4.93 17.14 8.37
C SER A 298 -4.74 15.98 9.34
N LYS A 299 -4.92 14.73 8.90
CA LYS A 299 -4.67 13.53 9.72
C LYS A 299 -3.21 13.41 10.13
N ILE A 300 -2.27 13.65 9.21
CA ILE A 300 -0.83 13.63 9.52
C ILE A 300 -0.46 14.75 10.50
N LYS A 301 -1.17 15.88 10.44
CA LYS A 301 -0.99 17.02 11.36
C LYS A 301 -1.71 16.85 12.70
N ASP A 302 -2.41 15.71 12.91
CA ASP A 302 -3.23 15.44 14.10
C ASP A 302 -4.36 16.48 14.29
N ARG A 303 -5.01 16.87 13.22
CA ARG A 303 -6.04 17.93 13.19
C ARG A 303 -7.33 17.50 12.50
N ALA A 304 -7.37 16.30 11.87
CA ALA A 304 -8.57 15.82 11.21
C ALA A 304 -9.68 15.50 12.25
N PRO A 305 -10.92 15.97 12.05
CA PRO A 305 -12.07 15.46 12.76
C PRO A 305 -12.22 13.95 12.52
N LYS A 306 -12.82 13.23 13.47
CA LYS A 306 -13.00 11.78 13.35
C LYS A 306 -13.79 11.37 12.11
N GLU A 307 -14.79 12.16 11.79
CA GLU A 307 -15.71 11.93 10.65
C GLU A 307 -14.99 12.03 9.30
N GLU A 308 -13.87 12.74 9.25
CA GLU A 308 -13.02 12.89 8.06
C GLU A 308 -11.95 11.80 7.94
N LEU A 309 -11.79 10.91 8.93
CA LEU A 309 -10.88 9.79 8.84
C LEU A 309 -11.45 8.72 7.91
N LEU A 310 -10.59 8.10 7.10
CA LEU A 310 -10.99 7.12 6.09
C LEU A 310 -11.88 6.01 6.66
N ASN A 311 -11.54 5.46 7.82
CA ASN A 311 -12.31 4.39 8.45
C ASN A 311 -13.75 4.81 8.80
N PHE A 312 -13.98 6.05 9.22
CA PHE A 312 -15.33 6.59 9.47
C PHE A 312 -16.06 6.89 8.17
N GLN A 313 -15.40 7.48 7.17
CA GLN A 313 -15.96 7.66 5.83
C GLN A 313 -16.38 6.31 5.24
N LEU A 314 -15.50 5.31 5.27
CA LEU A 314 -15.80 3.97 4.78
C LEU A 314 -17.05 3.40 5.46
N LEU A 315 -17.10 3.45 6.79
CA LEU A 315 -18.25 2.94 7.54
C LEU A 315 -19.55 3.70 7.23
N SER A 316 -19.50 4.99 6.87
CA SER A 316 -20.70 5.77 6.52
C SER A 316 -21.25 5.46 5.13
N HIS A 317 -20.40 4.97 4.20
CA HIS A 317 -20.79 4.59 2.85
C HIS A 317 -21.08 3.09 2.69
N LEU A 318 -20.70 2.26 3.68
CA LEU A 318 -21.02 0.84 3.64
C LEU A 318 -22.52 0.60 3.89
N GLU A 319 -23.13 -0.21 3.04
CA GLU A 319 -24.43 -0.80 3.35
C GLU A 319 -24.29 -1.77 4.55
N LYS A 320 -25.33 -1.88 5.38
CA LYS A 320 -25.31 -2.87 6.45
C LYS A 320 -25.29 -4.28 5.82
N PRO A 321 -24.23 -5.07 6.03
CA PRO A 321 -24.17 -6.42 5.47
C PRO A 321 -25.25 -7.31 6.10
N THR A 322 -25.83 -8.18 5.29
CA THR A 322 -26.92 -9.09 5.66
C THR A 322 -26.61 -10.55 5.38
N GLU A 323 -25.61 -10.83 4.54
CA GLU A 323 -25.25 -12.18 4.12
C GLU A 323 -23.79 -12.51 4.43
N SER A 324 -22.84 -11.66 4.01
CA SER A 324 -21.44 -11.98 4.13
C SER A 324 -20.51 -10.75 4.21
N VAL A 325 -19.41 -10.89 4.93
CA VAL A 325 -18.30 -9.94 4.97
C VAL A 325 -16.99 -10.70 4.81
N ASP A 326 -16.25 -10.41 3.76
CA ASP A 326 -14.90 -10.91 3.54
C ASP A 326 -13.89 -9.78 3.75
N ILE A 327 -12.98 -9.94 4.70
CA ILE A 327 -11.88 -9.00 4.96
C ILE A 327 -10.56 -9.66 4.59
N ILE A 328 -9.81 -9.03 3.70
CA ILE A 328 -8.45 -9.42 3.34
C ILE A 328 -7.52 -8.28 3.74
N SER A 329 -6.71 -8.49 4.77
CA SER A 329 -5.82 -7.45 5.29
C SER A 329 -4.48 -8.01 5.72
N ALA A 330 -3.41 -7.38 5.24
CA ALA A 330 -2.04 -7.73 5.63
C ALA A 330 -1.83 -7.66 7.14
N TYR A 331 -2.36 -6.59 7.74
CA TYR A 331 -2.35 -6.31 9.17
C TYR A 331 -3.79 -6.19 9.64
N PHE A 332 -4.15 -7.05 10.58
CA PHE A 332 -5.50 -7.08 11.13
C PHE A 332 -5.41 -6.98 12.66
N VAL A 333 -5.74 -5.82 13.18
CA VAL A 333 -5.86 -5.54 14.62
C VAL A 333 -7.14 -4.73 14.81
N PRO A 334 -8.28 -5.40 15.06
CA PRO A 334 -9.60 -4.76 15.01
C PRO A 334 -9.88 -3.81 16.17
N GLU A 335 -9.06 -3.80 17.22
CA GLU A 335 -9.37 -3.19 18.52
C GLU A 335 -10.67 -3.77 19.11
N GLU A 336 -11.06 -3.34 20.30
CA GLU A 336 -12.29 -3.82 20.94
C GLU A 336 -13.54 -3.47 20.12
N SER A 337 -13.63 -2.23 19.64
CA SER A 337 -14.77 -1.74 18.89
C SER A 337 -14.99 -2.46 17.56
N GLY A 338 -13.91 -2.77 16.83
CA GLY A 338 -13.98 -3.52 15.58
C GLY A 338 -14.29 -4.99 15.83
N ALA A 339 -13.68 -5.59 16.86
CA ALA A 339 -13.99 -6.98 17.26
C ALA A 339 -15.46 -7.13 17.65
N ASP A 340 -16.00 -6.22 18.47
CA ASP A 340 -17.41 -6.21 18.86
C ASP A 340 -18.34 -6.09 17.65
N ARG A 341 -17.99 -5.27 16.68
CA ARG A 341 -18.77 -5.11 15.45
C ARG A 341 -18.78 -6.39 14.61
N LEU A 342 -17.63 -7.05 14.45
CA LEU A 342 -17.55 -8.31 13.70
C LEU A 342 -18.34 -9.44 14.41
N LYS A 343 -18.22 -9.54 15.73
CA LYS A 343 -19.02 -10.48 16.54
C LYS A 343 -20.52 -10.21 16.43
N GLN A 344 -20.91 -8.94 16.45
CA GLN A 344 -22.32 -8.57 16.29
C GLN A 344 -22.87 -9.01 14.92
N LEU A 345 -22.09 -8.80 13.84
CA LEU A 345 -22.48 -9.26 12.50
C LEU A 345 -22.62 -10.77 12.45
N ALA A 346 -21.67 -11.52 13.00
CA ALA A 346 -21.75 -12.97 13.05
C ALA A 346 -22.95 -13.46 13.87
N ASN A 347 -23.22 -12.85 15.04
CA ASN A 347 -24.40 -13.13 15.85
C ASN A 347 -25.73 -12.78 15.13
N ASP A 348 -25.73 -11.78 14.26
CA ASP A 348 -26.88 -11.41 13.41
C ASP A 348 -27.05 -12.41 12.22
N GLY A 349 -26.20 -13.43 12.11
CA GLY A 349 -26.25 -14.47 11.07
C GLY A 349 -25.47 -14.15 9.79
N VAL A 350 -24.68 -13.06 9.78
CA VAL A 350 -23.79 -12.71 8.66
C VAL A 350 -22.56 -13.60 8.69
N GLN A 351 -22.19 -14.22 7.57
CA GLN A 351 -20.90 -14.91 7.46
C GLN A 351 -19.75 -13.89 7.47
N VAL A 352 -18.94 -13.90 8.51
CA VAL A 352 -17.77 -13.01 8.63
C VAL A 352 -16.49 -13.81 8.48
N ARG A 353 -15.70 -13.53 7.44
CA ARG A 353 -14.40 -14.17 7.18
C ARG A 353 -13.27 -13.15 7.14
N VAL A 354 -12.19 -13.46 7.81
CA VAL A 354 -10.98 -12.62 7.83
C VAL A 354 -9.78 -13.43 7.36
N LEU A 355 -9.10 -12.95 6.33
CA LEU A 355 -7.81 -13.48 5.89
C LEU A 355 -6.71 -12.47 6.23
N THR A 356 -5.77 -12.88 7.08
CA THR A 356 -4.59 -12.08 7.45
C THR A 356 -3.31 -12.92 7.40
N ASN A 357 -2.17 -12.34 7.72
CA ASN A 357 -0.90 -13.07 7.75
C ASN A 357 -0.76 -13.97 8.97
N SER A 358 -0.28 -15.20 8.77
CA SER A 358 0.23 -16.04 9.87
C SER A 358 1.48 -15.41 10.48
N TYR A 359 1.88 -15.90 11.65
CA TYR A 359 3.09 -15.42 12.36
C TYR A 359 4.33 -15.32 11.46
N LYS A 360 4.60 -16.33 10.65
CA LYS A 360 5.78 -16.35 9.75
C LYS A 360 5.58 -15.60 8.43
N ALA A 361 4.37 -15.43 7.99
CA ALA A 361 4.05 -14.62 6.81
C ALA A 361 4.03 -13.11 7.13
N ASN A 362 3.92 -12.74 8.41
CA ASN A 362 3.86 -11.35 8.84
C ASN A 362 5.28 -10.75 8.91
N ASP A 363 5.52 -9.66 8.19
CA ASP A 363 6.77 -8.90 8.18
C ASP A 363 6.91 -7.97 9.40
N VAL A 364 5.80 -7.72 10.14
CA VAL A 364 5.78 -6.92 11.37
C VAL A 364 5.29 -7.79 12.55
N PRO A 365 6.19 -8.51 13.27
CA PRO A 365 5.81 -9.41 14.35
C PRO A 365 4.96 -8.76 15.45
N LEU A 366 5.11 -7.46 15.63
CA LEU A 366 4.37 -6.67 16.61
C LEU A 366 2.86 -6.65 16.32
N VAL A 367 2.48 -6.47 15.05
CA VAL A 367 1.09 -6.51 14.59
C VAL A 367 0.47 -7.88 14.92
N HIS A 368 1.23 -8.95 14.70
CA HIS A 368 0.75 -10.30 15.01
C HIS A 368 0.48 -10.52 16.52
N ALA A 369 1.29 -9.90 17.39
CA ALA A 369 1.09 -9.98 18.83
C ALA A 369 -0.26 -9.38 19.27
N PHE A 370 -0.64 -8.25 18.69
CA PHE A 370 -1.92 -7.60 18.99
C PHE A 370 -3.10 -8.31 18.30
N TYR A 371 -2.95 -8.77 17.07
CA TYR A 371 -3.96 -9.61 16.41
C TYR A 371 -4.30 -10.85 17.24
N ALA A 372 -3.25 -11.56 17.73
CA ALA A 372 -3.40 -12.79 18.49
C ALA A 372 -4.28 -12.64 19.75
N LYS A 373 -4.38 -11.43 20.28
CA LYS A 373 -5.20 -11.08 21.44
C LYS A 373 -6.70 -11.28 21.18
N TYR A 374 -7.15 -11.04 19.93
CA TYR A 374 -8.57 -11.07 19.55
C TYR A 374 -9.02 -12.43 18.99
N ARG A 375 -8.09 -13.33 18.62
CA ARG A 375 -8.42 -14.60 17.94
C ARG A 375 -9.45 -15.46 18.68
N GLN A 376 -9.23 -15.62 19.99
CA GLN A 376 -10.07 -16.47 20.83
C GLN A 376 -11.52 -15.96 20.84
N ASP A 377 -11.71 -14.70 21.19
CA ASP A 377 -13.00 -14.05 21.32
C ASP A 377 -13.76 -14.00 19.98
N LEU A 378 -13.07 -13.73 18.87
CA LEU A 378 -13.68 -13.75 17.53
C LEU A 378 -14.16 -15.14 17.13
N LEU A 379 -13.36 -16.19 17.39
CA LEU A 379 -13.72 -17.58 17.09
C LEU A 379 -14.88 -18.09 17.94
N GLU A 380 -14.99 -17.67 19.20
CA GLU A 380 -16.09 -17.99 20.11
C GLU A 380 -17.44 -17.42 19.66
N HIS A 381 -17.41 -16.42 18.75
CA HIS A 381 -18.58 -15.76 18.17
C HIS A 381 -18.73 -16.06 16.67
N ASP A 382 -18.24 -17.21 16.21
CA ASP A 382 -18.38 -17.70 14.82
C ASP A 382 -17.77 -16.79 13.73
N VAL A 383 -16.84 -15.89 14.09
CA VAL A 383 -16.02 -15.18 13.09
C VAL A 383 -14.97 -16.15 12.55
N GLU A 384 -14.99 -16.40 11.25
CA GLU A 384 -14.04 -17.31 10.59
C GLU A 384 -12.70 -16.64 10.37
N LEU A 385 -11.64 -17.14 11.01
CA LEU A 385 -10.29 -16.62 10.87
C LEU A 385 -9.41 -17.54 10.02
N TYR A 386 -8.72 -16.91 9.06
CA TYR A 386 -7.78 -17.56 8.16
C TYR A 386 -6.43 -16.86 8.22
N GLU A 387 -5.36 -17.64 8.38
CA GLU A 387 -4.00 -17.13 8.41
C GLU A 387 -3.21 -17.60 7.20
N PHE A 388 -2.73 -16.66 6.40
CA PHE A 388 -2.04 -16.92 5.14
C PHE A 388 -0.75 -17.73 5.34
N LEU A 389 -0.55 -18.75 4.51
CA LEU A 389 0.60 -19.64 4.57
C LEU A 389 1.89 -18.94 4.14
N TYR A 390 2.95 -19.14 4.90
CA TYR A 390 4.28 -18.73 4.46
C TYR A 390 4.73 -19.56 3.23
N ALA A 391 5.26 -18.92 2.19
CA ALA A 391 5.56 -19.52 0.89
C ALA A 391 6.35 -20.85 0.88
N PRO A 392 7.40 -21.07 1.74
CA PRO A 392 8.06 -22.37 1.82
C PRO A 392 7.12 -23.49 2.24
N GLU A 393 6.12 -23.20 3.06
CA GLU A 393 5.12 -24.19 3.50
C GLU A 393 4.11 -24.50 2.42
N ALA A 394 3.65 -23.48 1.69
CA ALA A 394 2.76 -23.65 0.54
C ALA A 394 3.38 -24.55 -0.54
N LYS A 395 4.69 -24.47 -0.79
CA LYS A 395 5.42 -25.34 -1.70
C LYS A 395 5.48 -26.80 -1.24
N HIS A 396 5.61 -27.03 0.06
CA HIS A 396 5.64 -28.41 0.63
C HIS A 396 4.24 -29.03 0.70
N LEU A 397 3.20 -28.21 0.81
CA LEU A 397 1.83 -28.69 0.85
C LEU A 397 1.23 -28.86 -0.56
N ASN A 398 1.67 -28.07 -1.55
CA ASN A 398 1.10 -28.03 -2.89
C ASN A 398 2.19 -28.21 -3.97
N SER A 399 2.51 -29.45 -4.33
CA SER A 399 3.50 -29.77 -5.38
C SER A 399 3.04 -29.45 -6.81
N ASN A 400 1.77 -29.08 -7.06
CA ASN A 400 1.17 -28.88 -8.40
C ASN A 400 0.51 -27.49 -8.56
N THR A 401 1.13 -26.41 -8.11
CA THR A 401 0.55 -25.07 -8.17
C THR A 401 0.46 -24.46 -9.58
N GLU A 402 1.12 -25.02 -10.59
CA GLU A 402 1.09 -24.47 -11.95
C GLU A 402 -0.20 -24.79 -12.74
N GLU A 403 -0.86 -25.91 -12.48
CA GLU A 403 -2.08 -26.30 -13.22
C GLU A 403 -3.37 -25.57 -12.73
N LEU A 404 -3.43 -25.21 -11.46
CA LEU A 404 -4.62 -24.59 -10.87
C LEU A 404 -4.80 -23.11 -11.25
N SER A 405 -3.73 -22.46 -11.68
CA SER A 405 -3.71 -21.03 -12.01
C SER A 405 -4.43 -20.67 -13.32
N LYS A 406 -4.72 -21.65 -14.17
CA LYS A 406 -5.32 -21.40 -15.50
C LYS A 406 -6.86 -21.30 -15.48
N LYS A 407 -7.53 -21.68 -14.40
CA LYS A 407 -9.01 -21.77 -14.33
C LYS A 407 -9.72 -20.67 -13.52
N ALA A 408 -9.03 -19.89 -12.70
CA ALA A 408 -9.70 -18.85 -11.91
C ALA A 408 -9.60 -17.49 -12.59
N LYS A 409 -10.73 -16.86 -12.87
CA LYS A 409 -10.81 -15.49 -13.44
C LYS A 409 -10.26 -14.41 -12.50
N VAL A 410 -10.23 -14.67 -11.20
CA VAL A 410 -9.55 -13.85 -10.19
C VAL A 410 -8.27 -14.60 -9.82
N SER A 411 -7.13 -14.13 -10.31
CA SER A 411 -5.86 -14.79 -10.06
C SER A 411 -5.34 -14.47 -8.67
N LEU A 412 -5.46 -15.39 -7.72
CA LEU A 412 -4.63 -15.42 -6.52
C LEU A 412 -3.19 -15.86 -6.83
N LYS A 413 -2.75 -15.80 -8.08
CA LYS A 413 -1.38 -16.15 -8.49
C LYS A 413 -0.30 -15.36 -7.76
N GLY A 414 -0.61 -14.11 -7.37
CA GLY A 414 0.22 -13.32 -6.51
C GLY A 414 0.28 -13.83 -5.06
N LEU A 415 -0.78 -14.48 -4.55
CA LEU A 415 -0.86 -14.96 -3.16
C LEU A 415 0.08 -16.15 -2.86
N SER A 416 0.65 -16.79 -3.87
CA SER A 416 1.34 -18.08 -3.70
C SER A 416 2.80 -18.01 -3.25
N ARG A 417 3.39 -16.83 -2.98
CA ARG A 417 4.86 -16.77 -2.87
C ARG A 417 5.48 -16.19 -1.60
N SER A 418 4.81 -15.39 -0.72
CA SER A 418 5.50 -14.96 0.51
C SER A 418 4.64 -14.38 1.62
N SER A 419 3.95 -13.28 1.40
CA SER A 419 3.18 -12.56 2.42
C SER A 419 2.00 -11.87 1.77
N LEU A 420 0.88 -11.87 2.47
CA LEU A 420 -0.28 -11.07 2.10
C LEU A 420 0.03 -9.59 2.33
N HIS A 421 -0.27 -8.73 1.33
CA HIS A 421 -0.20 -7.28 1.50
C HIS A 421 -1.47 -6.58 0.97
N ALA A 422 -2.41 -7.31 0.38
CA ALA A 422 -3.69 -6.78 -0.09
C ALA A 422 -4.55 -6.21 1.04
N LYS A 423 -5.27 -5.14 0.75
CA LYS A 423 -6.24 -4.49 1.60
C LYS A 423 -7.55 -4.37 0.83
N LEU A 424 -8.44 -5.33 1.09
CA LEU A 424 -9.70 -5.47 0.38
C LEU A 424 -10.78 -5.93 1.34
N MET A 425 -11.99 -5.43 1.16
CA MET A 425 -13.18 -5.91 1.85
C MET A 425 -14.32 -6.08 0.84
N ALA A 426 -15.02 -7.20 0.89
CA ALA A 426 -16.23 -7.42 0.11
C ALA A 426 -17.42 -7.64 1.05
N LEU A 427 -18.56 -7.02 0.74
CA LEU A 427 -19.77 -7.07 1.54
C LEU A 427 -20.93 -7.59 0.68
N ASP A 428 -21.58 -8.62 1.16
CA ASP A 428 -22.64 -9.31 0.46
C ASP A 428 -22.17 -9.60 -0.99
N GLU A 429 -23.06 -9.69 -1.92
CA GLU A 429 -22.69 -9.63 -3.32
C GLU A 429 -22.91 -8.22 -3.88
N LYS A 430 -22.49 -7.16 -3.18
CA LYS A 430 -22.84 -5.76 -3.52
C LYS A 430 -21.67 -4.81 -3.63
N GLN A 431 -20.84 -4.72 -2.59
CA GLN A 431 -19.81 -3.69 -2.45
C GLN A 431 -18.42 -4.29 -2.28
N VAL A 432 -17.42 -3.65 -2.85
CA VAL A 432 -16.00 -3.99 -2.63
C VAL A 432 -15.19 -2.74 -2.36
N PHE A 433 -14.49 -2.72 -1.24
CA PHE A 433 -13.46 -1.72 -0.95
C PHE A 433 -12.08 -2.24 -1.40
N ILE A 434 -11.28 -1.39 -2.06
CA ILE A 434 -9.88 -1.63 -2.41
C ILE A 434 -9.08 -0.37 -2.12
N GLY A 435 -7.92 -0.51 -1.45
CA GLY A 435 -7.09 0.65 -1.17
C GLY A 435 -5.77 0.34 -0.47
N SER A 436 -5.25 1.35 0.23
CA SER A 436 -4.03 1.24 1.03
C SER A 436 -4.28 0.94 2.51
N PHE A 437 -5.53 1.03 2.97
CA PHE A 437 -5.96 0.94 4.36
C PHE A 437 -5.91 -0.50 4.90
N ASN A 438 -5.02 -0.77 5.87
CA ASN A 438 -5.08 -1.99 6.67
C ASN A 438 -6.14 -1.85 7.78
N PHE A 439 -6.69 -2.98 8.22
CA PHE A 439 -7.62 -3.01 9.35
C PHE A 439 -6.84 -3.04 10.67
N ASP A 440 -6.09 -1.96 10.94
CA ASP A 440 -5.27 -1.77 12.12
C ASP A 440 -5.33 -0.32 12.64
N PRO A 441 -4.98 -0.07 13.92
CA PRO A 441 -5.03 1.27 14.52
C PRO A 441 -4.10 2.29 13.84
N ARG A 442 -2.96 1.84 13.28
CA ARG A 442 -2.04 2.73 12.59
C ARG A 442 -2.68 3.33 11.33
N SER A 443 -3.30 2.49 10.51
CA SER A 443 -4.06 2.94 9.33
C SER A 443 -5.31 3.73 9.74
N ALA A 444 -5.97 3.35 10.84
CA ALA A 444 -7.16 4.07 11.31
C ALA A 444 -6.86 5.49 11.81
N TYR A 445 -5.75 5.71 12.54
CA TYR A 445 -5.54 6.96 13.30
C TYR A 445 -4.22 7.69 13.04
N LEU A 446 -3.23 7.05 12.46
CA LEU A 446 -1.89 7.62 12.31
C LEU A 446 -1.48 7.87 10.86
N ASN A 447 -1.51 6.84 10.04
CA ASN A 447 -1.16 6.97 8.63
C ASN A 447 -2.32 7.55 7.84
N SER A 448 -2.00 8.35 6.82
CA SER A 448 -3.02 8.69 5.83
C SER A 448 -3.13 7.59 4.78
N GLU A 449 -4.35 7.31 4.38
CA GLU A 449 -4.71 6.23 3.49
C GLU A 449 -5.66 6.72 2.39
N ILE A 450 -5.82 5.90 1.34
CA ILE A 450 -6.76 6.14 0.25
C ILE A 450 -7.34 4.82 -0.22
N GLY A 451 -8.61 4.83 -0.61
CA GLY A 451 -9.28 3.68 -1.19
C GLY A 451 -10.54 4.06 -1.96
N VAL A 452 -11.10 3.10 -2.64
CA VAL A 452 -12.36 3.24 -3.36
C VAL A 452 -13.33 2.14 -2.94
N LEU A 453 -14.56 2.52 -2.66
CA LEU A 453 -15.70 1.62 -2.46
C LEU A 453 -16.47 1.53 -3.78
N LEU A 454 -16.50 0.35 -4.37
CA LEU A 454 -17.13 0.05 -5.65
C LEU A 454 -18.46 -0.67 -5.41
N ASN A 455 -19.57 -0.13 -5.89
CA ASN A 455 -20.88 -0.80 -5.88
C ASN A 455 -20.94 -1.80 -7.04
N SER A 456 -20.21 -2.92 -6.92
CA SER A 456 -20.06 -3.90 -7.97
C SER A 456 -20.42 -5.31 -7.53
N PRO A 457 -21.64 -5.77 -7.81
CA PRO A 457 -22.07 -7.15 -7.53
C PRO A 457 -21.18 -8.20 -8.19
N THR A 458 -20.72 -7.94 -9.40
CA THR A 458 -19.86 -8.88 -10.14
C THR A 458 -18.50 -9.05 -9.43
N LEU A 459 -17.90 -7.94 -8.99
CA LEU A 459 -16.62 -7.98 -8.29
C LEU A 459 -16.77 -8.62 -6.90
N ALA A 460 -17.80 -8.24 -6.13
CA ALA A 460 -18.06 -8.79 -4.80
C ALA A 460 -18.23 -10.31 -4.87
N ARG A 461 -19.08 -10.80 -5.77
CA ARG A 461 -19.25 -12.25 -6.02
C ARG A 461 -17.93 -12.92 -6.40
N SER A 462 -17.12 -12.29 -7.24
CA SER A 462 -15.81 -12.83 -7.65
C SER A 462 -14.85 -12.95 -6.45
N VAL A 463 -14.86 -11.99 -5.52
CA VAL A 463 -14.06 -12.06 -4.28
C VAL A 463 -14.51 -13.21 -3.40
N HIS A 464 -15.82 -13.32 -3.12
CA HIS A 464 -16.37 -14.41 -2.32
C HIS A 464 -16.05 -15.79 -2.90
N GLN A 465 -16.28 -16.00 -4.21
CA GLN A 465 -15.96 -17.24 -4.91
C GLN A 465 -14.47 -17.58 -4.86
N THR A 466 -13.63 -16.55 -4.94
CA THR A 466 -12.18 -16.70 -4.85
C THR A 466 -11.74 -17.13 -3.45
N MET A 467 -12.35 -16.57 -2.41
CA MET A 467 -12.15 -17.00 -1.02
C MET A 467 -12.57 -18.46 -0.86
N ASP A 468 -13.78 -18.83 -1.28
CA ASP A 468 -14.31 -20.21 -1.20
C ASP A 468 -13.38 -21.23 -1.86
N ALA A 469 -12.91 -20.92 -3.06
CA ALA A 469 -12.09 -21.85 -3.84
C ALA A 469 -10.66 -22.02 -3.31
N ASN A 470 -10.13 -21.07 -2.55
CA ASN A 470 -8.70 -20.98 -2.31
C ASN A 470 -8.27 -20.89 -0.85
N LEU A 471 -9.11 -20.44 0.08
CA LEU A 471 -8.74 -20.32 1.49
C LEU A 471 -8.17 -21.62 2.07
N SER A 472 -8.81 -22.75 1.81
CA SER A 472 -8.36 -24.05 2.29
C SER A 472 -6.97 -24.48 1.75
N LYS A 473 -6.52 -23.90 0.64
CA LYS A 473 -5.25 -24.24 -0.03
C LYS A 473 -4.09 -23.33 0.37
N TYR A 474 -4.41 -22.07 0.71
CA TYR A 474 -3.40 -21.02 0.91
C TYR A 474 -3.38 -20.43 2.31
N ALA A 475 -4.31 -20.87 3.19
CA ALA A 475 -4.38 -20.38 4.55
C ALA A 475 -4.63 -21.50 5.56
N TYR A 476 -4.17 -21.30 6.78
CA TYR A 476 -4.64 -22.06 7.93
C TYR A 476 -6.04 -21.56 8.30
N ARG A 477 -7.01 -22.43 8.42
CA ARG A 477 -8.28 -22.13 9.11
C ARG A 477 -8.07 -22.30 10.62
N LEU A 478 -8.39 -21.31 11.40
CA LEU A 478 -8.38 -21.38 12.85
C LEU A 478 -9.70 -21.97 13.33
N VAL A 479 -9.64 -22.91 14.26
CA VAL A 479 -10.82 -23.54 14.87
C VAL A 479 -10.59 -23.78 16.36
N LEU A 480 -11.65 -23.79 17.15
CA LEU A 480 -11.60 -24.17 18.55
C LEU A 480 -11.79 -25.68 18.69
N ASP A 481 -11.02 -26.31 19.58
CA ASP A 481 -11.25 -27.71 20.00
C ASP A 481 -12.29 -27.79 21.14
N ALA A 482 -12.60 -29.01 21.56
CA ALA A 482 -13.56 -29.25 22.66
C ALA A 482 -13.14 -28.66 24.02
N GLN A 483 -11.88 -28.30 24.18
CA GLN A 483 -11.31 -27.63 25.35
C GLN A 483 -11.13 -26.13 25.13
N ASN A 484 -11.69 -25.58 24.05
CA ASN A 484 -11.62 -24.18 23.68
C ASN A 484 -10.21 -23.69 23.35
N ASN A 485 -9.30 -24.58 22.88
CA ASN A 485 -7.99 -24.19 22.41
C ASN A 485 -8.00 -23.96 20.89
N ILE A 486 -7.23 -22.98 20.43
CA ILE A 486 -7.09 -22.69 19.00
C ILE A 486 -6.21 -23.74 18.34
N ASN A 487 -6.71 -24.33 17.27
CA ASN A 487 -6.01 -25.23 16.37
C ASN A 487 -5.97 -24.64 14.95
N TRP A 488 -4.88 -24.87 14.23
CA TRP A 488 -4.67 -24.44 12.84
C TRP A 488 -4.87 -25.61 11.90
N ARG A 489 -5.87 -25.56 11.02
CA ARG A 489 -6.16 -26.60 10.03
C ARG A 489 -5.74 -26.16 8.65
N VAL A 490 -5.14 -27.04 7.87
CA VAL A 490 -4.79 -26.81 6.47
C VAL A 490 -4.98 -28.07 5.66
N VAL A 491 -5.45 -27.94 4.44
CA VAL A 491 -5.64 -29.05 3.51
C VAL A 491 -4.48 -29.04 2.50
N ASN A 492 -3.80 -30.18 2.33
CA ASN A 492 -2.74 -30.30 1.36
C ASN A 492 -3.29 -30.56 -0.06
N SER A 493 -2.40 -30.58 -1.07
CA SER A 493 -2.77 -30.83 -2.48
C SER A 493 -3.41 -32.18 -2.75
N LYS A 494 -3.31 -33.13 -1.82
CA LYS A 494 -3.94 -34.45 -1.90
C LYS A 494 -5.32 -34.50 -1.24
N GLY A 495 -5.78 -33.38 -0.67
CA GLY A 495 -7.03 -33.33 0.09
C GLY A 495 -6.89 -33.82 1.54
N GLU A 496 -5.68 -34.09 2.03
CA GLU A 496 -5.46 -34.55 3.41
C GLU A 496 -5.41 -33.33 4.35
N GLU A 497 -6.21 -33.39 5.41
CA GLU A 497 -6.21 -32.37 6.46
C GLU A 497 -5.03 -32.57 7.43
N ARG A 498 -4.35 -31.49 7.75
CA ARG A 498 -3.34 -31.42 8.83
C ARG A 498 -3.80 -30.43 9.89
N VAL A 499 -3.67 -30.84 11.13
CA VAL A 499 -4.05 -30.03 12.30
C VAL A 499 -2.81 -29.77 13.14
N PHE A 500 -2.60 -28.50 13.46
CA PHE A 500 -1.55 -28.05 14.37
C PHE A 500 -2.19 -27.55 15.68
N VAL A 501 -1.89 -28.19 16.79
CA VAL A 501 -2.36 -27.82 18.14
C VAL A 501 -1.54 -26.68 18.77
N LYS A 502 -0.53 -26.20 18.08
CA LYS A 502 0.30 -25.04 18.43
C LYS A 502 0.48 -24.19 17.19
N GLU A 503 0.64 -22.90 17.41
CA GLU A 503 0.87 -21.95 16.32
C GLU A 503 2.03 -22.40 15.43
N PRO A 504 1.82 -22.57 14.11
CA PRO A 504 2.81 -23.09 13.20
C PRO A 504 4.10 -22.26 13.20
N LYS A 505 5.26 -22.96 13.30
CA LYS A 505 6.60 -22.35 13.27
C LYS A 505 6.92 -21.33 14.38
N MET A 506 6.02 -21.08 15.32
CA MET A 506 6.30 -20.23 16.48
C MET A 506 6.98 -21.05 17.59
N LYS A 507 8.13 -20.58 18.04
CA LYS A 507 8.84 -21.19 19.17
C LYS A 507 8.22 -20.72 20.49
N TRP A 508 8.38 -21.55 21.55
CA TRP A 508 7.75 -21.24 22.84
C TRP A 508 8.18 -19.89 23.44
N TYR A 509 9.44 -19.48 23.24
CA TYR A 509 9.95 -18.20 23.74
C TYR A 509 9.44 -17.02 22.89
N GLU A 510 9.23 -17.20 21.57
CA GLU A 510 8.58 -16.22 20.69
C GLU A 510 7.13 -15.99 21.14
N LYS A 511 6.40 -17.09 21.47
CA LYS A 511 5.04 -17.01 22.02
C LYS A 511 5.00 -16.24 23.35
N ALA A 512 5.93 -16.52 24.26
CA ALA A 512 6.03 -15.82 25.53
C ALA A 512 6.33 -14.32 25.32
N ALA A 513 7.27 -13.98 24.42
CA ALA A 513 7.58 -12.59 24.08
C ALA A 513 6.36 -11.86 23.47
N MET A 514 5.66 -12.48 22.51
CA MET A 514 4.44 -11.89 21.91
C MET A 514 3.36 -11.65 22.96
N LYS A 515 3.17 -12.58 23.90
CA LYS A 515 2.22 -12.39 25.00
C LYS A 515 2.58 -11.22 25.91
N ILE A 516 3.87 -11.02 26.23
CA ILE A 516 4.31 -9.86 27.02
C ILE A 516 4.07 -8.56 26.24
N ILE A 517 4.40 -8.56 24.95
CA ILE A 517 4.21 -7.40 24.08
C ILE A 517 2.73 -7.01 23.98
N SER A 518 1.82 -7.98 23.84
CA SER A 518 0.38 -7.71 23.74
C SER A 518 -0.24 -7.06 25.00
N TRP A 519 0.49 -7.05 26.13
CA TRP A 519 0.06 -6.34 27.34
C TRP A 519 0.53 -4.89 27.41
N LEU A 520 1.45 -4.49 26.51
CA LEU A 520 1.93 -3.10 26.49
C LEU A 520 0.83 -2.19 25.94
N PRO A 521 0.68 -0.97 26.52
CA PRO A 521 -0.34 0.00 26.07
C PRO A 521 0.13 0.72 24.80
N ILE A 522 0.55 -0.01 23.78
CA ILE A 522 1.07 0.52 22.51
C ILE A 522 0.26 0.05 21.29
N GLU A 523 -0.87 -0.61 21.51
CA GLU A 523 -1.75 -1.11 20.44
C GLU A 523 -2.18 -0.01 19.48
N GLY A 524 -2.54 1.17 19.98
CA GLY A 524 -2.90 2.33 19.16
C GLY A 524 -1.77 2.92 18.30
N PHE A 525 -0.55 2.36 18.41
CA PHE A 525 0.59 2.75 17.55
C PHE A 525 0.89 1.71 16.45
N MET A 526 0.11 0.60 16.42
CA MET A 526 0.33 -0.52 15.51
C MET A 526 -0.47 -0.37 14.24
#